data_247b784a53e8aa01e9fa3d5201a9b2e7
#
_entry.id   247b784a53e8aa01e9fa3d5201a9b2e7
#
_cell.length_a   1.000
_cell.length_b   1.000
_cell.length_c   1.000
_cell.angle_alpha   90.00
_cell.angle_beta   90.00
_cell.angle_gamma   90.00
#
_symmetry.space_group_name_H-M   'P 1'
#
loop_
_entity.id
_entity.type
_entity.pdbx_description
1 polymer ?
#
loop_
_entity_poly.entity_id
_entity_poly.type
_entity_poly.pdbx_seq_one_letter_code
_entity_poly.pdbx_strand_id
1 'polypeptide(L)'
;SDVYKRQTYDPVFKVNPPLRTSKDVMALREALADGTIDIVATDHAPHTSETKDCEWAEASFGMIGLETALSIVNKTMVESGLLDWTAVADRMSTAPARIGRYSSHGQNLTLGSAAHITVINPSKSWVVDRDLVISKSRNTPFHGYELPGLVTHTFFGGRATMIDSKVIDKVVQ
;
A
#
# COMPACT_ATOMS: atom_id res chain seq x y z
N SER A 1 -2.06 12.54 4.85
CA SER A 1 -0.73 13.12 5.03
C SER A 1 -0.90 14.50 5.62
N ASP A 2 -0.06 14.83 6.56
CA ASP A 2 -0.22 16.06 7.30
C ASP A 2 1.01 16.95 7.06
N VAL A 3 0.78 18.16 6.56
CA VAL A 3 1.82 19.18 6.43
C VAL A 3 2.57 19.40 7.76
N TYR A 4 1.89 19.22 8.90
CA TYR A 4 2.52 19.32 10.23
C TYR A 4 3.62 18.28 10.46
N LYS A 5 3.53 17.09 9.86
CA LYS A 5 4.60 16.08 9.96
C LYS A 5 5.90 16.53 9.32
N ARG A 6 5.84 17.36 8.26
CA ARG A 6 7.02 17.95 7.65
C ARG A 6 7.72 18.98 8.53
N GLN A 7 7.00 19.58 9.47
CA GLN A 7 7.56 20.57 10.39
C GLN A 7 8.52 19.97 11.42
N THR A 8 8.50 18.64 11.58
CA THR A 8 9.47 17.96 12.44
C THR A 8 10.84 17.81 11.78
N TYR A 9 10.93 18.03 10.47
CA TYR A 9 12.12 17.73 9.64
C TYR A 9 12.62 16.29 9.78
N ASP A 10 11.73 15.36 10.20
CA ASP A 10 12.05 13.94 10.21
C ASP A 10 12.21 13.45 8.76
N PRO A 11 13.39 12.92 8.39
CA PRO A 11 13.67 12.49 7.02
C PRO A 11 12.70 11.45 6.47
N VAL A 12 12.04 10.65 7.33
CA VAL A 12 11.06 9.66 6.91
C VAL A 12 9.92 10.27 6.11
N PHE A 13 9.59 11.57 6.37
CA PHE A 13 8.55 12.31 5.64
C PHE A 13 9.07 13.08 4.42
N LYS A 14 10.34 12.97 4.08
CA LYS A 14 10.90 13.60 2.88
C LYS A 14 10.52 12.76 1.65
N VAL A 15 9.58 13.27 0.88
CA VAL A 15 9.04 12.62 -0.33
C VAL A 15 8.86 13.64 -1.46
N ASN A 16 8.84 13.14 -2.68
CA ASN A 16 8.52 13.93 -3.88
C ASN A 16 7.49 13.15 -4.72
N PRO A 17 6.30 13.73 -5.01
CA PRO A 17 5.80 15.04 -4.58
C PRO A 17 5.71 15.18 -3.06
N PRO A 18 5.85 16.42 -2.52
CA PRO A 18 5.85 16.63 -1.07
C PRO A 18 4.47 16.40 -0.45
N LEU A 19 4.44 16.09 0.84
CA LEU A 19 3.20 15.99 1.60
C LEU A 19 2.41 17.30 1.48
N ARG A 20 1.09 17.18 1.28
CA ARG A 20 0.19 18.29 0.99
C ARG A 20 -0.71 18.62 2.18
N THR A 21 -1.52 19.65 2.03
CA THR A 21 -2.49 20.07 3.04
C THR A 21 -3.63 19.07 3.17
N SER A 22 -4.39 19.14 4.27
CA SER A 22 -5.58 18.30 4.46
C SER A 22 -6.64 18.55 3.38
N LYS A 23 -6.74 19.77 2.85
CA LYS A 23 -7.63 20.09 1.73
C LYS A 23 -7.23 19.35 0.46
N ASP A 24 -5.93 19.33 0.12
CA ASP A 24 -5.43 18.57 -1.03
C ASP A 24 -5.67 17.06 -0.86
N VAL A 25 -5.46 16.55 0.36
CA VAL A 25 -5.72 15.13 0.69
C VAL A 25 -7.18 14.77 0.48
N MET A 26 -8.12 15.62 0.92
CA MET A 26 -9.55 15.36 0.71
C MET A 26 -9.91 15.39 -0.78
N ALA A 27 -9.42 16.37 -1.52
CA ALA A 27 -9.65 16.45 -2.98
C ALA A 27 -9.12 15.20 -3.71
N LEU A 28 -7.95 14.67 -3.32
CA LEU A 28 -7.40 13.43 -3.88
C LEU A 28 -8.28 12.20 -3.55
N ARG A 29 -8.82 12.14 -2.33
CA ARG A 29 -9.73 11.04 -1.94
C ARG A 29 -11.03 11.09 -2.70
N GLU A 30 -11.63 12.26 -2.84
CA GLU A 30 -12.84 12.48 -3.63
C GLU A 30 -12.59 12.11 -5.11
N ALA A 31 -11.48 12.55 -5.69
CA ALA A 31 -11.10 12.23 -7.06
C ALA A 31 -10.85 10.71 -7.28
N LEU A 32 -10.33 9.99 -6.28
CA LEU A 32 -10.21 8.53 -6.34
C LEU A 32 -11.58 7.86 -6.22
N ALA A 33 -12.48 8.41 -5.41
CA ALA A 33 -13.82 7.87 -5.21
C ALA A 33 -14.69 8.04 -6.46
N ASP A 34 -14.70 9.22 -7.08
CA ASP A 34 -15.51 9.52 -8.27
C ASP A 34 -14.91 9.00 -9.60
N GLY A 35 -13.66 8.51 -9.57
CA GLY A 35 -12.99 7.94 -10.72
C GLY A 35 -12.20 8.93 -11.58
N THR A 36 -12.06 10.17 -11.15
CA THR A 36 -11.12 11.13 -11.75
C THR A 36 -9.68 10.63 -11.67
N ILE A 37 -9.35 9.93 -10.56
CA ILE A 37 -8.10 9.17 -10.40
C ILE A 37 -8.42 7.69 -10.54
N ASP A 38 -7.75 7.02 -11.48
CA ASP A 38 -8.03 5.63 -11.84
C ASP A 38 -7.53 4.61 -10.84
N ILE A 39 -6.36 4.80 -10.25
CA ILE A 39 -5.65 3.78 -9.48
C ILE A 39 -4.98 4.32 -8.24
N VAL A 40 -4.68 3.42 -7.32
CA VAL A 40 -3.74 3.65 -6.22
C VAL A 40 -2.37 3.15 -6.63
N ALA A 41 -1.37 4.03 -6.64
CA ALA A 41 0.03 3.71 -6.84
C ALA A 41 0.83 4.01 -5.56
N THR A 42 1.70 3.10 -5.15
CA THR A 42 2.40 3.19 -3.86
C THR A 42 3.63 4.07 -3.89
N ASP A 43 4.23 4.28 -5.06
CA ASP A 43 5.55 4.90 -5.20
C ASP A 43 6.56 4.32 -4.19
N HIS A 44 6.57 2.97 -4.09
CA HIS A 44 7.41 2.23 -3.14
C HIS A 44 8.88 2.51 -3.42
N ALA A 45 9.50 3.31 -2.57
CA ALA A 45 10.87 3.79 -2.73
C ALA A 45 11.75 3.37 -1.53
N PRO A 46 12.31 2.16 -1.57
CA PRO A 46 13.22 1.68 -0.53
C PRO A 46 14.57 2.41 -0.59
N HIS A 47 15.04 2.85 0.57
CA HIS A 47 16.34 3.48 0.76
C HIS A 47 17.09 2.84 1.91
N THR A 48 18.42 2.86 1.87
CA THR A 48 19.24 2.39 3.00
C THR A 48 19.17 3.38 4.16
N SER A 49 19.49 2.91 5.37
CA SER A 49 19.51 3.79 6.56
C SER A 49 20.48 4.95 6.37
N GLU A 50 21.64 4.71 5.78
CA GLU A 50 22.68 5.73 5.58
C GLU A 50 22.18 6.89 4.70
N THR A 51 21.31 6.59 3.72
CA THR A 51 20.77 7.59 2.80
C THR A 51 19.45 8.20 3.26
N LYS A 52 18.81 7.61 4.26
CA LYS A 52 17.50 8.05 4.75
C LYS A 52 17.54 8.61 6.16
N ASP A 53 18.29 8.00 7.09
CA ASP A 53 18.36 8.38 8.49
C ASP A 53 19.52 9.38 8.72
N CYS A 54 19.53 10.47 7.94
CA CYS A 54 20.50 11.55 7.98
C CYS A 54 19.79 12.90 8.07
N GLU A 55 20.52 14.00 8.01
CA GLU A 55 19.93 15.34 8.02
C GLU A 55 18.92 15.52 6.88
N TRP A 56 17.86 16.27 7.14
CA TRP A 56 16.79 16.50 6.15
C TRP A 56 17.31 16.94 4.78
N ALA A 57 18.31 17.81 4.73
CA ALA A 57 18.85 18.33 3.47
C ALA A 57 19.44 17.20 2.61
N GLU A 58 20.16 16.28 3.22
CA GLU A 58 20.89 15.19 2.55
C GLU A 58 20.02 13.95 2.33
N ALA A 59 18.92 13.77 3.09
CA ALA A 59 18.11 12.60 3.03
C ALA A 59 17.46 12.36 1.66
N SER A 60 17.44 11.11 1.22
CA SER A 60 16.79 10.68 -0.01
C SER A 60 15.27 10.88 0.04
N PHE A 61 14.67 11.22 -1.11
CA PHE A 61 13.22 11.30 -1.26
C PHE A 61 12.62 9.90 -1.39
N GLY A 62 11.59 9.61 -0.61
CA GLY A 62 10.83 8.37 -0.74
C GLY A 62 10.54 7.67 0.57
N MET A 63 9.55 6.77 0.50
CA MET A 63 9.14 5.88 1.59
C MET A 63 8.69 4.54 1.04
N ILE A 64 8.77 3.49 1.85
CA ILE A 64 8.18 2.20 1.47
C ILE A 64 6.67 2.22 1.69
N GLY A 65 5.92 1.55 0.81
CA GLY A 65 4.46 1.60 0.81
C GLY A 65 3.75 0.30 0.45
N LEU A 66 4.42 -0.70 -0.14
CA LEU A 66 3.75 -1.91 -0.65
C LEU A 66 2.99 -2.67 0.45
N GLU A 67 3.60 -2.89 1.60
CA GLU A 67 3.00 -3.71 2.66
C GLU A 67 1.88 -2.99 3.43
N THR A 68 1.85 -1.65 3.38
CA THR A 68 0.85 -0.84 4.08
C THR A 68 -0.27 -0.30 3.18
N ALA A 69 -0.10 -0.36 1.85
CA ALA A 69 -1.00 0.27 0.89
C ALA A 69 -2.47 -0.11 1.09
N LEU A 70 -2.76 -1.41 1.17
CA LEU A 70 -4.14 -1.89 1.34
C LEU A 70 -4.76 -1.41 2.65
N SER A 71 -4.02 -1.50 3.75
CA SER A 71 -4.49 -1.06 5.07
C SER A 71 -4.71 0.45 5.13
N ILE A 72 -3.87 1.23 4.46
CA ILE A 72 -4.05 2.69 4.34
C ILE A 72 -5.29 3.01 3.51
N VAL A 73 -5.53 2.31 2.39
CA VAL A 73 -6.75 2.47 1.58
C VAL A 73 -7.98 2.07 2.40
N ASN A 74 -7.94 0.94 3.13
CA ASN A 74 -9.03 0.56 4.03
C ASN A 74 -9.33 1.68 5.03
N LYS A 75 -8.33 2.15 5.76
CA LYS A 75 -8.49 3.19 6.79
C LYS A 75 -8.98 4.52 6.23
N THR A 76 -8.52 4.90 5.05
CA THR A 76 -8.76 6.26 4.52
C THR A 76 -9.92 6.35 3.55
N MET A 77 -10.32 5.24 2.93
CA MET A 77 -11.35 5.23 1.90
C MET A 77 -12.55 4.36 2.28
N VAL A 78 -12.31 3.16 2.84
CA VAL A 78 -13.40 2.26 3.20
C VAL A 78 -14.04 2.65 4.53
N GLU A 79 -13.26 2.85 5.59
CA GLU A 79 -13.80 3.28 6.88
C GLU A 79 -14.45 4.67 6.83
N SER A 80 -14.03 5.52 5.89
CA SER A 80 -14.67 6.83 5.66
C SER A 80 -15.93 6.75 4.80
N GLY A 81 -16.25 5.58 4.23
CA GLY A 81 -17.41 5.38 3.35
C GLY A 81 -17.24 5.93 1.93
N LEU A 82 -16.04 6.35 1.55
CA LEU A 82 -15.76 6.87 0.20
C LEU A 82 -15.65 5.76 -0.85
N LEU A 83 -15.17 4.57 -0.48
CA LEU A 83 -15.11 3.38 -1.34
C LEU A 83 -15.69 2.17 -0.62
N ASP A 84 -16.31 1.28 -1.36
CA ASP A 84 -16.57 -0.09 -0.95
C ASP A 84 -15.42 -1.04 -1.36
N TRP A 85 -15.47 -2.30 -0.94
CA TRP A 85 -14.43 -3.27 -1.27
C TRP A 85 -14.38 -3.63 -2.75
N THR A 86 -15.49 -3.49 -3.49
CA THR A 86 -15.53 -3.69 -4.94
C THR A 86 -14.73 -2.60 -5.64
N ALA A 87 -14.94 -1.35 -5.23
CA ALA A 87 -14.17 -0.21 -5.74
C ALA A 87 -12.68 -0.29 -5.37
N VAL A 88 -12.35 -0.76 -4.16
CA VAL A 88 -10.95 -1.01 -3.77
C VAL A 88 -10.31 -2.05 -4.69
N ALA A 89 -11.01 -3.16 -4.99
CA ALA A 89 -10.50 -4.17 -5.93
C ALA A 89 -10.30 -3.60 -7.33
N ASP A 90 -11.19 -2.71 -7.79
CA ASP A 90 -11.00 -2.02 -9.06
C ASP A 90 -9.76 -1.12 -9.03
N ARG A 91 -9.66 -0.20 -8.05
CA ARG A 91 -8.58 0.79 -7.95
C ARG A 91 -7.19 0.19 -7.70
N MET A 92 -7.11 -0.99 -7.06
CA MET A 92 -5.83 -1.61 -6.68
C MET A 92 -5.48 -2.85 -7.50
N SER A 93 -6.39 -3.37 -8.32
CA SER A 93 -6.16 -4.61 -9.09
C SER A 93 -6.66 -4.51 -10.54
N THR A 94 -7.96 -4.35 -10.78
CA THR A 94 -8.54 -4.42 -12.12
C THR A 94 -8.11 -3.25 -13.00
N ALA A 95 -8.23 -2.02 -12.53
CA ALA A 95 -7.81 -0.83 -13.28
C ALA A 95 -6.29 -0.78 -13.51
N PRO A 96 -5.43 -1.06 -12.52
CA PRO A 96 -3.98 -1.18 -12.75
C PRO A 96 -3.63 -2.23 -13.80
N ALA A 97 -4.24 -3.41 -13.77
CA ALA A 97 -3.99 -4.47 -14.76
C ALA A 97 -4.42 -4.02 -16.17
N ARG A 98 -5.57 -3.37 -16.30
CA ARG A 98 -6.06 -2.80 -17.57
C ARG A 98 -5.12 -1.73 -18.13
N ILE A 99 -4.68 -0.79 -17.30
CA ILE A 99 -3.75 0.30 -17.67
C ILE A 99 -2.39 -0.28 -18.07
N GLY A 100 -1.89 -1.24 -17.29
CA GLY A 100 -0.63 -1.93 -17.54
C GLY A 100 -0.71 -2.97 -18.68
N ARG A 101 -1.91 -3.22 -19.23
CA ARG A 101 -2.17 -4.23 -20.28
C ARG A 101 -1.79 -5.66 -19.86
N TYR A 102 -1.97 -5.99 -18.58
CA TYR A 102 -1.75 -7.34 -18.03
C TYR A 102 -3.06 -8.14 -18.08
N SER A 103 -3.38 -8.76 -19.21
CA SER A 103 -4.65 -9.48 -19.44
C SER A 103 -4.88 -10.69 -18.53
N SER A 104 -3.84 -11.24 -17.93
CA SER A 104 -3.92 -12.40 -17.01
C SER A 104 -4.12 -11.99 -15.54
N HIS A 105 -4.13 -10.70 -15.21
CA HIS A 105 -4.25 -10.16 -13.85
C HIS A 105 -5.48 -9.28 -13.71
N GLY A 106 -5.89 -9.03 -12.47
CA GLY A 106 -7.02 -8.14 -12.18
C GLY A 106 -8.37 -8.62 -12.71
N GLN A 107 -8.51 -9.92 -12.95
CA GLN A 107 -9.72 -10.51 -13.49
C GLN A 107 -10.68 -10.95 -12.37
N ASN A 108 -11.94 -11.13 -12.75
CA ASN A 108 -12.96 -11.72 -11.87
C ASN A 108 -12.60 -13.17 -11.51
N LEU A 109 -13.08 -13.61 -10.34
CA LEU A 109 -12.97 -15.01 -9.91
C LEU A 109 -13.92 -15.88 -10.74
N THR A 110 -13.40 -16.44 -11.83
CA THR A 110 -14.12 -17.36 -12.72
C THR A 110 -13.42 -18.71 -12.77
N LEU A 111 -14.21 -19.79 -12.95
CA LEU A 111 -13.64 -21.12 -13.11
C LEU A 111 -12.71 -21.19 -14.32
N GLY A 112 -11.53 -21.75 -14.14
CA GLY A 112 -10.51 -21.87 -15.18
C GLY A 112 -9.56 -20.68 -15.30
N SER A 113 -9.81 -19.57 -14.61
CA SER A 113 -8.86 -18.45 -14.54
C SER A 113 -7.67 -18.77 -13.65
N ALA A 114 -6.51 -18.19 -14.00
CA ALA A 114 -5.33 -18.30 -13.15
C ALA A 114 -5.61 -17.68 -11.78
N ALA A 115 -5.30 -18.42 -10.71
CA ALA A 115 -5.56 -17.96 -9.35
C ALA A 115 -4.50 -16.94 -8.89
N HIS A 116 -4.78 -15.66 -9.16
CA HIS A 116 -4.10 -14.50 -8.59
C HIS A 116 -5.03 -13.88 -7.57
N ILE A 117 -4.92 -14.31 -6.29
CA ILE A 117 -5.93 -14.03 -5.27
C ILE A 117 -5.25 -13.47 -4.03
N THR A 118 -5.85 -12.41 -3.47
CA THR A 118 -5.52 -11.90 -2.14
C THR A 118 -6.73 -12.06 -1.23
N VAL A 119 -6.53 -12.71 -0.07
CA VAL A 119 -7.56 -12.88 0.96
C VAL A 119 -7.29 -11.91 2.09
N ILE A 120 -8.30 -11.13 2.44
CA ILE A 120 -8.21 -10.03 3.40
C ILE A 120 -9.19 -10.25 4.53
N ASN A 121 -8.76 -9.98 5.76
CA ASN A 121 -9.67 -9.76 6.88
C ASN A 121 -9.79 -8.24 7.10
N PRO A 122 -10.87 -7.59 6.66
CA PRO A 122 -11.00 -6.13 6.69
C PRO A 122 -11.11 -5.57 8.12
N SER A 123 -11.62 -6.37 9.06
CA SER A 123 -11.88 -5.94 10.44
C SER A 123 -10.70 -6.19 11.38
N LYS A 124 -9.70 -6.93 10.95
CA LYS A 124 -8.54 -7.22 11.80
C LYS A 124 -7.51 -6.11 11.67
N SER A 125 -7.14 -5.51 12.80
CA SER A 125 -6.04 -4.53 12.87
C SER A 125 -4.70 -5.21 13.10
N TRP A 126 -3.63 -4.50 12.71
CA TRP A 126 -2.25 -4.87 12.97
C TRP A 126 -1.41 -3.62 13.17
N VAL A 127 -0.33 -3.74 13.95
CA VAL A 127 0.59 -2.64 14.20
C VAL A 127 1.75 -2.74 13.20
N VAL A 128 2.02 -1.64 12.51
CA VAL A 128 3.15 -1.56 11.58
C VAL A 128 4.45 -1.52 12.38
N ASP A 129 5.23 -2.57 12.25
CA ASP A 129 6.58 -2.62 12.82
C ASP A 129 7.60 -2.60 11.67
N ARG A 130 8.38 -1.52 11.61
CA ARG A 130 9.40 -1.35 10.56
C ARG A 130 10.45 -2.45 10.57
N ASP A 131 10.69 -3.09 11.72
CA ASP A 131 11.70 -4.14 11.82
C ASP A 131 11.18 -5.51 11.37
N LEU A 132 9.85 -5.66 11.24
CA LEU A 132 9.18 -6.87 10.78
C LEU A 132 8.73 -6.81 9.32
N VAL A 133 8.87 -5.67 8.63
CA VAL A 133 8.52 -5.58 7.20
C VAL A 133 9.45 -6.45 6.36
N ILE A 134 8.90 -7.02 5.28
CA ILE A 134 9.63 -7.89 4.35
C ILE A 134 10.64 -7.10 3.52
N SER A 135 10.33 -5.84 3.23
CA SER A 135 11.30 -4.95 2.58
C SER A 135 12.62 -4.96 3.33
N LYS A 136 13.73 -4.90 2.60
CA LYS A 136 15.07 -4.71 3.20
C LYS A 136 15.25 -3.32 3.80
N SER A 137 14.44 -2.37 3.39
CA SER A 137 14.45 -0.99 3.88
C SER A 137 13.45 -0.78 5.01
N ARG A 138 13.74 0.20 5.86
CA ARG A 138 12.97 0.50 7.08
C ARG A 138 12.29 1.89 7.04
N ASN A 139 12.35 2.58 5.91
CA ASN A 139 11.87 3.95 5.74
C ASN A 139 10.34 4.03 5.56
N THR A 140 9.60 3.45 6.49
CA THR A 140 8.13 3.59 6.56
C THR A 140 7.73 4.72 7.49
N PRO A 141 6.80 5.60 7.08
CA PRO A 141 6.27 6.67 7.95
C PRO A 141 5.19 6.15 8.91
N PHE A 142 4.85 4.86 8.84
CA PHE A 142 3.74 4.27 9.59
C PHE A 142 4.17 3.41 10.78
N HIS A 143 5.45 3.38 11.12
CA HIS A 143 5.93 2.62 12.29
C HIS A 143 5.14 2.98 13.55
N GLY A 144 4.65 1.97 14.27
CA GLY A 144 3.80 2.13 15.46
C GLY A 144 2.33 2.45 15.19
N TYR A 145 1.93 2.64 13.93
CA TYR A 145 0.52 2.86 13.59
C TYR A 145 -0.26 1.55 13.62
N GLU A 146 -1.42 1.56 14.24
CA GLU A 146 -2.41 0.51 14.10
C GLU A 146 -3.24 0.77 12.84
N LEU A 147 -3.23 -0.20 11.93
CA LEU A 147 -3.91 -0.14 10.64
C LEU A 147 -4.93 -1.28 10.52
N PRO A 148 -6.15 -1.01 10.01
CA PRO A 148 -7.15 -2.01 9.73
C PRO A 148 -6.89 -2.75 8.42
N GLY A 149 -7.40 -3.97 8.30
CA GLY A 149 -7.29 -4.77 7.09
C GLY A 149 -5.97 -5.54 7.02
N LEU A 150 -6.06 -6.80 7.42
CA LEU A 150 -4.92 -7.71 7.38
C LEU A 150 -5.05 -8.64 6.19
N VAL A 151 -4.02 -8.68 5.33
CA VAL A 151 -3.88 -9.72 4.31
C VAL A 151 -3.54 -11.03 5.01
N THR A 152 -4.36 -12.05 4.81
CA THR A 152 -4.18 -13.37 5.44
C THR A 152 -3.53 -14.37 4.50
N HIS A 153 -3.91 -14.36 3.21
CA HIS A 153 -3.35 -15.27 2.21
C HIS A 153 -3.13 -14.54 0.90
N THR A 154 -2.11 -14.94 0.15
CA THR A 154 -1.92 -14.56 -1.23
C THR A 154 -1.57 -15.76 -2.08
N PHE A 155 -2.12 -15.79 -3.29
CA PHE A 155 -1.85 -16.81 -4.30
C PHE A 155 -1.40 -16.13 -5.59
N PHE A 156 -0.36 -16.64 -6.19
CA PHE A 156 0.14 -16.21 -7.48
C PHE A 156 0.23 -17.40 -8.44
N GLY A 157 -0.57 -17.39 -9.50
CA GLY A 157 -0.67 -18.50 -10.44
C GLY A 157 -1.06 -19.83 -9.76
N GLY A 158 -1.95 -19.79 -8.77
CA GLY A 158 -2.38 -20.97 -8.01
C GLY A 158 -1.45 -21.40 -6.87
N ARG A 159 -0.28 -20.78 -6.73
CA ARG A 159 0.68 -21.09 -5.67
C ARG A 159 0.51 -20.13 -4.51
N ALA A 160 0.42 -20.65 -3.30
CA ALA A 160 0.41 -19.81 -2.11
C ALA A 160 1.78 -19.15 -1.93
N THR A 161 1.77 -17.81 -1.78
CA THR A 161 2.95 -16.99 -1.48
C THR A 161 2.89 -16.42 -0.07
N MET A 162 1.70 -16.40 0.53
CA MET A 162 1.46 -16.04 1.93
C MET A 162 0.35 -16.93 2.49
N ILE A 163 0.53 -17.44 3.71
CA ILE A 163 -0.47 -18.17 4.49
C ILE A 163 -0.44 -17.63 5.93
N ASP A 164 -1.62 -17.40 6.50
CA ASP A 164 -1.80 -16.88 7.86
C ASP A 164 -0.95 -15.63 8.14
N SER A 165 -0.93 -14.73 7.17
CA SER A 165 -0.17 -13.47 7.20
C SER A 165 1.36 -13.66 7.29
N LYS A 166 1.85 -14.83 6.93
CA LYS A 166 3.28 -15.13 6.86
C LYS A 166 3.68 -15.43 5.43
N VAL A 167 4.70 -14.73 4.95
CA VAL A 167 5.28 -15.02 3.63
C VAL A 167 5.90 -16.41 3.66
N ILE A 168 5.62 -17.18 2.62
CA ILE A 168 6.23 -18.51 2.46
C ILE A 168 7.63 -18.30 1.88
N ASP A 169 8.64 -18.44 2.75
CA ASP A 169 10.02 -18.48 2.32
C ASP A 169 10.29 -19.79 1.54
N LYS A 170 10.72 -19.61 0.31
CA LYS A 170 11.03 -20.64 -0.67
C LYS A 170 9.81 -21.35 -1.28
N VAL A 171 9.53 -20.93 -2.46
CA VAL A 171 9.11 -21.82 -3.51
C VAL A 171 10.22 -22.87 -3.69
N VAL A 172 10.11 -23.99 -2.96
CA VAL A 172 10.86 -25.19 -3.31
C VAL A 172 10.40 -25.58 -4.71
N GLN A 173 11.29 -25.52 -5.66
CA GLN A 173 11.08 -25.99 -7.04
C GLN A 173 10.77 -27.47 -7.05
#